data_2884e26cbe98c0af147728dbce77f1a9
#
_entry.id   2884e26cbe98c0af147728dbce77f1a9
#
_cell.length_a   1.000
_cell.length_b   1.000
_cell.length_c   1.000
_cell.angle_alpha   90.00
_cell.angle_beta   90.00
_cell.angle_gamma   90.00
#
_symmetry.space_group_name_H-M   'P 1'
#
loop_
_entity.id
_entity.type
_entity.pdbx_description
1 polymer ?
#
loop_
_entity_poly.entity_id
_entity_poly.type
_entity_poly.pdbx_seq_one_letter_code
_entity_poly.pdbx_strand_id
1 'polypeptide(L)'
;MARKQTFKRRPNKAGTVIKLSGKRRRPWCAKITTGKDIITGRQIQTVLGTFETWDEADDALTLYRLGQKNKITDTEAEALAPDTFQKLVDQREKNMPTFKEIFDIIYQEELCTLSKSAAQGYRSWIKHFNNIYHHKISQISLADLQEIFDRDKAGYGTKVHMKVLVSKIFEYAVIHKYINRDDDYTEYIKCGKAKESTKHYAFSNNEIRALMSDNSDTAKIILIYIFTGLRANELLNIPRKNICLNTEFPYLVSGSKTDAGKNRVIPIHTFIEPFVKQLLMKKKKRIIIENYV
;
A
#
# COMPACT_ATOMS: atom_id res chain seq x y z
N MET A 1 26.42 -17.05 -54.80
CA MET A 1 26.78 -16.32 -53.59
C MET A 1 25.58 -15.48 -53.13
N ALA A 2 25.00 -15.77 -51.97
CA ALA A 2 23.86 -15.02 -51.44
C ALA A 2 24.35 -13.63 -51.01
N ARG A 3 23.72 -12.58 -51.53
CA ARG A 3 23.98 -11.20 -51.12
C ARG A 3 23.75 -11.06 -49.61
N LYS A 4 24.78 -10.66 -48.84
CA LYS A 4 24.61 -10.26 -47.43
C LYS A 4 23.62 -9.09 -47.40
N GLN A 5 22.47 -9.26 -46.83
CA GLN A 5 21.54 -8.18 -46.52
C GLN A 5 22.23 -7.20 -45.59
N THR A 6 22.59 -6.02 -46.09
CA THR A 6 23.15 -4.91 -45.29
C THR A 6 21.98 -4.13 -44.68
N PHE A 7 21.71 -4.37 -43.41
CA PHE A 7 20.68 -3.62 -42.67
C PHE A 7 21.16 -2.18 -42.46
N LYS A 8 20.30 -1.19 -42.72
CA LYS A 8 20.59 0.23 -42.47
C LYS A 8 20.94 0.48 -41.00
N ARG A 9 22.06 1.16 -40.73
CA ARG A 9 22.46 1.56 -39.39
C ARG A 9 21.46 2.59 -38.84
N ARG A 10 20.93 2.33 -37.66
CA ARG A 10 19.97 3.22 -37.05
C ARG A 10 20.61 4.37 -36.29
N PRO A 11 19.89 5.50 -36.11
CA PRO A 11 20.35 6.58 -35.26
C PRO A 11 20.55 6.15 -33.82
N ASN A 12 21.42 6.84 -33.09
CA ASN A 12 21.61 6.59 -31.67
C ASN A 12 20.29 6.72 -30.89
N LYS A 13 20.05 5.83 -29.94
CA LYS A 13 18.81 5.75 -29.13
C LYS A 13 17.57 5.28 -29.90
N ALA A 14 17.68 4.81 -31.13
CA ALA A 14 16.55 4.31 -31.93
C ALA A 14 16.13 2.87 -31.59
N GLY A 15 16.81 2.23 -30.68
CA GLY A 15 16.64 0.80 -30.39
C GLY A 15 17.45 -0.11 -31.31
N THR A 16 17.37 -1.40 -31.09
CA THR A 16 18.17 -2.40 -31.82
C THR A 16 17.27 -3.60 -32.16
N VAL A 17 17.36 -4.08 -33.41
CA VAL A 17 16.82 -5.37 -33.81
C VAL A 17 17.96 -6.37 -33.88
N ILE A 18 17.79 -7.48 -33.19
CA ILE A 18 18.76 -8.59 -33.17
C ILE A 18 18.09 -9.89 -33.62
N LYS A 19 18.82 -10.75 -34.29
CA LYS A 19 18.37 -12.10 -34.59
C LYS A 19 18.76 -13.03 -33.46
N LEU A 20 17.78 -13.67 -32.84
CA LEU A 20 17.99 -14.66 -31.78
C LEU A 20 18.48 -15.99 -32.39
N SER A 21 19.37 -16.66 -31.71
CA SER A 21 19.93 -17.96 -32.12
C SER A 21 18.89 -19.11 -31.98
N GLY A 22 19.09 -20.19 -32.76
CA GLY A 22 18.27 -21.39 -32.74
C GLY A 22 17.09 -21.36 -33.71
N LYS A 23 16.39 -22.51 -33.85
CA LYS A 23 15.19 -22.64 -34.70
C LYS A 23 13.98 -22.06 -33.99
N ARG A 24 13.72 -20.78 -34.18
CA ARG A 24 12.60 -20.04 -33.56
C ARG A 24 11.60 -19.61 -34.63
N ARG A 25 10.30 -19.70 -34.33
CA ARG A 25 9.24 -19.15 -35.18
C ARG A 25 9.35 -17.65 -35.34
N ARG A 26 9.77 -16.94 -34.26
CA ARG A 26 9.93 -15.48 -34.21
C ARG A 26 11.39 -15.13 -33.84
N PRO A 27 12.31 -15.15 -34.81
CA PRO A 27 13.73 -15.01 -34.53
C PRO A 27 14.19 -13.57 -34.34
N TRP A 28 13.39 -12.57 -34.73
CA TRP A 28 13.78 -11.16 -34.66
C TRP A 28 13.27 -10.49 -33.39
N CYS A 29 14.16 -9.90 -32.64
CA CYS A 29 13.87 -9.27 -31.34
C CYS A 29 14.15 -7.78 -31.42
N ALA A 30 13.12 -6.97 -31.13
CA ALA A 30 13.23 -5.53 -31.00
C ALA A 30 13.52 -5.13 -29.53
N LYS A 31 14.59 -4.37 -29.33
CA LYS A 31 15.02 -3.92 -27.97
C LYS A 31 15.22 -2.41 -27.94
N ILE A 32 14.88 -1.81 -26.83
CA ILE A 32 15.15 -0.41 -26.51
C ILE A 32 16.06 -0.30 -25.29
N THR A 33 16.83 0.77 -25.21
CA THR A 33 17.59 1.10 -24.00
C THR A 33 16.76 2.06 -23.16
N THR A 34 16.38 1.62 -21.96
CA THR A 34 15.55 2.40 -21.04
C THR A 34 16.38 3.16 -19.99
N GLY A 35 17.63 2.77 -19.80
CA GLY A 35 18.51 3.44 -18.85
C GLY A 35 19.92 2.88 -18.85
N LYS A 36 20.71 3.31 -17.87
CA LYS A 36 22.01 2.72 -17.52
C LYS A 36 21.98 2.35 -16.04
N ASP A 37 22.48 1.19 -15.74
CA ASP A 37 22.74 0.77 -14.35
C ASP A 37 23.81 1.69 -13.75
N ILE A 38 23.50 2.32 -12.64
CA ILE A 38 24.37 3.32 -11.99
C ILE A 38 25.64 2.66 -11.45
N ILE A 39 25.57 1.40 -11.03
CA ILE A 39 26.69 0.69 -10.40
C ILE A 39 27.61 0.09 -11.46
N THR A 40 27.06 -0.59 -12.47
CA THR A 40 27.82 -1.33 -13.47
C THR A 40 28.09 -0.54 -14.75
N GLY A 41 27.43 0.60 -14.95
CA GLY A 41 27.50 1.42 -16.19
C GLY A 41 26.87 0.73 -17.40
N ARG A 42 26.30 -0.47 -17.25
CA ARG A 42 25.69 -1.24 -18.35
C ARG A 42 24.35 -0.65 -18.77
N GLN A 43 24.05 -0.78 -20.06
CA GLN A 43 22.74 -0.35 -20.58
C GLN A 43 21.65 -1.34 -20.11
N ILE A 44 20.59 -0.79 -19.52
CA ILE A 44 19.37 -1.54 -19.23
C ILE A 44 18.55 -1.57 -20.52
N GLN A 45 18.31 -2.78 -21.05
CA GLN A 45 17.57 -2.98 -22.29
C GLN A 45 16.24 -3.66 -22.00
N THR A 46 15.17 -3.08 -22.55
CA THR A 46 13.83 -3.68 -22.51
C THR A 46 13.49 -4.27 -23.86
N VAL A 47 12.95 -5.48 -23.87
CA VAL A 47 12.48 -6.14 -25.10
C VAL A 47 11.08 -5.65 -25.41
N LEU A 48 10.86 -5.05 -26.57
CA LEU A 48 9.54 -4.67 -27.07
C LEU A 48 8.75 -5.88 -27.56
N GLY A 49 9.45 -6.79 -28.26
CA GLY A 49 8.81 -7.98 -28.81
C GLY A 49 9.76 -8.87 -29.61
N THR A 50 9.23 -10.05 -29.98
CA THR A 50 9.85 -10.96 -30.94
C THR A 50 8.94 -11.17 -32.14
N PHE A 51 9.49 -11.10 -33.33
CA PHE A 51 8.79 -11.01 -34.62
C PHE A 51 9.29 -12.05 -35.61
N GLU A 52 8.51 -12.35 -36.64
CA GLU A 52 8.86 -13.35 -37.67
C GLU A 52 9.86 -12.77 -38.66
N THR A 53 9.72 -11.45 -38.99
CA THR A 53 10.56 -10.77 -39.92
C THR A 53 11.36 -9.62 -39.28
N TRP A 54 12.41 -9.18 -39.93
CA TRP A 54 13.18 -8.03 -39.50
C TRP A 54 12.38 -6.74 -39.65
N ASP A 55 11.57 -6.63 -40.70
CA ASP A 55 10.73 -5.47 -40.97
C ASP A 55 9.69 -5.22 -39.88
N GLU A 56 8.99 -6.30 -39.45
CA GLU A 56 8.06 -6.20 -38.30
C GLU A 56 8.77 -5.70 -37.04
N ALA A 57 9.98 -6.18 -36.77
CA ALA A 57 10.73 -5.74 -35.59
C ALA A 57 11.20 -4.27 -35.73
N ASP A 58 11.44 -3.80 -36.97
CA ASP A 58 11.77 -2.41 -37.26
C ASP A 58 10.57 -1.49 -37.12
N ASP A 59 9.43 -1.90 -37.61
CA ASP A 59 8.15 -1.19 -37.45
C ASP A 59 7.80 -1.03 -36.00
N ALA A 60 7.95 -2.10 -35.18
CA ALA A 60 7.71 -2.04 -33.74
C ALA A 60 8.57 -0.96 -33.05
N LEU A 61 9.86 -0.86 -33.40
CA LEU A 61 10.72 0.21 -32.87
C LEU A 61 10.30 1.60 -33.34
N THR A 62 9.81 1.69 -34.57
CA THR A 62 9.36 2.96 -35.15
C THR A 62 8.06 3.42 -34.50
N LEU A 63 7.07 2.54 -34.34
CA LEU A 63 5.81 2.81 -33.62
C LEU A 63 6.07 3.23 -32.17
N TYR A 64 6.90 2.47 -31.45
CA TYR A 64 7.29 2.82 -30.09
C TYR A 64 7.88 4.23 -29.98
N ARG A 65 8.78 4.58 -30.90
CA ARG A 65 9.45 5.89 -30.91
C ARG A 65 8.51 7.03 -31.25
N LEU A 66 7.57 6.80 -32.16
CA LEU A 66 6.56 7.81 -32.54
C LEU A 66 5.57 8.03 -31.39
N GLY A 67 5.10 6.96 -30.73
CA GLY A 67 4.26 7.04 -29.55
C GLY A 67 4.96 7.77 -28.39
N GLN A 68 6.23 7.45 -28.08
CA GLN A 68 7.00 8.15 -27.03
C GLN A 68 7.18 9.66 -27.29
N LYS A 69 7.07 10.11 -28.53
CA LYS A 69 7.15 11.53 -28.91
C LYS A 69 5.78 12.18 -29.05
N ASN A 70 4.72 11.49 -28.67
CA ASN A 70 3.32 11.92 -28.89
C ASN A 70 3.05 12.37 -30.35
N LYS A 71 3.70 11.69 -31.31
CA LYS A 71 3.58 12.03 -32.75
C LYS A 71 2.51 11.23 -33.45
N ILE A 72 2.07 10.13 -32.85
CA ILE A 72 0.96 9.30 -33.33
C ILE A 72 0.14 8.83 -32.13
N THR A 73 -1.16 8.71 -32.33
CA THR A 73 -2.10 8.05 -31.43
C THR A 73 -2.06 6.53 -31.63
N ASP A 74 -2.61 5.77 -30.67
CA ASP A 74 -2.72 4.30 -30.79
C ASP A 74 -3.53 3.93 -32.04
N THR A 75 -4.60 4.68 -32.37
CA THR A 75 -5.42 4.49 -33.58
C THR A 75 -4.62 4.67 -34.85
N GLU A 76 -3.76 5.69 -34.92
CA GLU A 76 -2.87 5.92 -36.07
C GLU A 76 -1.78 4.85 -36.17
N ALA A 77 -1.26 4.37 -35.04
CA ALA A 77 -0.29 3.29 -34.98
C ALA A 77 -0.87 1.97 -35.46
N GLU A 78 -2.11 1.66 -35.07
CA GLU A 78 -2.85 0.50 -35.55
C GLU A 78 -3.10 0.58 -37.06
N ALA A 79 -3.47 1.75 -37.58
CA ALA A 79 -3.71 1.97 -39.02
C ALA A 79 -2.45 1.82 -39.85
N LEU A 80 -1.25 2.20 -39.31
CA LEU A 80 0.02 2.11 -40.02
C LEU A 80 0.59 0.69 -40.11
N ALA A 81 0.45 -0.12 -39.05
CA ALA A 81 0.98 -1.47 -39.02
C ALA A 81 0.14 -2.36 -38.06
N PRO A 82 -1.08 -2.78 -38.50
CA PRO A 82 -2.06 -3.46 -37.65
C PRO A 82 -1.51 -4.72 -36.98
N ASP A 83 -0.89 -5.61 -37.72
CA ASP A 83 -0.35 -6.88 -37.20
C ASP A 83 0.77 -6.67 -36.18
N THR A 84 1.62 -5.67 -36.41
CA THR A 84 2.73 -5.32 -35.52
C THR A 84 2.21 -4.64 -34.27
N PHE A 85 1.25 -3.72 -34.42
CA PHE A 85 0.60 -3.05 -33.29
C PHE A 85 -0.10 -4.05 -32.40
N GLN A 86 -0.92 -4.96 -32.96
CA GLN A 86 -1.61 -5.98 -32.18
C GLN A 86 -0.62 -6.90 -31.43
N LYS A 87 0.48 -7.32 -32.07
CA LYS A 87 1.53 -8.11 -31.40
C LYS A 87 2.18 -7.37 -30.23
N LEU A 88 2.35 -6.05 -30.34
CA LEU A 88 2.87 -5.22 -29.24
C LEU A 88 1.88 -5.10 -28.10
N VAL A 89 0.60 -4.89 -28.41
CA VAL A 89 -0.49 -4.84 -27.41
C VAL A 89 -0.55 -6.17 -26.67
N ASP A 90 -0.61 -7.31 -27.37
CA ASP A 90 -0.67 -8.64 -26.78
C ASP A 90 0.52 -8.92 -25.84
N GLN A 91 1.72 -8.47 -26.23
CA GLN A 91 2.91 -8.64 -25.40
C GLN A 91 2.89 -7.72 -24.18
N ARG A 92 2.41 -6.48 -24.34
CA ARG A 92 2.25 -5.53 -23.24
C ARG A 92 1.24 -6.08 -22.23
N GLU A 93 0.10 -6.57 -22.70
CA GLU A 93 -0.92 -7.19 -21.84
C GLU A 93 -0.40 -8.43 -21.12
N LYS A 94 0.34 -9.30 -21.83
CA LYS A 94 0.94 -10.48 -21.21
C LYS A 94 1.90 -10.15 -20.08
N ASN A 95 2.65 -9.08 -20.20
CA ASN A 95 3.63 -8.63 -19.21
C ASN A 95 3.04 -7.66 -18.18
N MET A 96 1.76 -7.29 -18.32
CA MET A 96 1.07 -6.41 -17.39
C MET A 96 0.93 -7.09 -16.02
N PRO A 97 1.31 -6.45 -14.92
CA PRO A 97 1.12 -7.02 -13.60
C PRO A 97 -0.36 -7.07 -13.21
N THR A 98 -0.69 -8.02 -12.37
CA THR A 98 -2.00 -8.11 -11.75
C THR A 98 -2.12 -7.15 -10.57
N PHE A 99 -3.33 -6.87 -10.15
CA PHE A 99 -3.63 -6.06 -8.98
C PHE A 99 -2.88 -6.56 -7.72
N LYS A 100 -2.88 -7.88 -7.52
CA LYS A 100 -2.21 -8.49 -6.37
C LYS A 100 -0.69 -8.43 -6.45
N GLU A 101 -0.11 -8.62 -7.63
CA GLU A 101 1.34 -8.53 -7.84
C GLU A 101 1.85 -7.12 -7.52
N ILE A 102 1.13 -6.06 -7.94
CA ILE A 102 1.48 -4.68 -7.59
C ILE A 102 1.39 -4.47 -6.08
N PHE A 103 0.32 -4.94 -5.43
CA PHE A 103 0.23 -4.87 -3.97
C PHE A 103 1.41 -5.54 -3.28
N ASP A 104 1.81 -6.75 -3.73
CA ASP A 104 2.90 -7.49 -3.10
C ASP A 104 4.23 -6.76 -3.23
N ILE A 105 4.49 -6.12 -4.38
CA ILE A 105 5.67 -5.27 -4.57
C ILE A 105 5.65 -4.09 -3.60
N ILE A 106 4.57 -3.31 -3.59
CA ILE A 106 4.43 -2.15 -2.68
C ILE A 106 4.55 -2.60 -1.21
N TYR A 107 3.97 -3.76 -0.88
CA TYR A 107 4.04 -4.28 0.48
C TYR A 107 5.46 -4.59 0.90
N GLN A 108 6.25 -5.21 0.05
CA GLN A 108 7.65 -5.54 0.33
C GLN A 108 8.56 -4.31 0.37
N GLU A 109 8.35 -3.36 -0.55
CA GLU A 109 9.22 -2.18 -0.67
C GLU A 109 8.93 -1.13 0.40
N GLU A 110 7.67 -0.92 0.76
CA GLU A 110 7.25 0.21 1.60
C GLU A 110 6.44 -0.22 2.83
N LEU A 111 5.33 -0.95 2.62
CA LEU A 111 4.33 -1.13 3.66
C LEU A 111 4.79 -2.01 4.82
N CYS A 112 5.70 -2.95 4.58
CA CYS A 112 6.26 -3.82 5.63
C CYS A 112 7.14 -3.05 6.62
N THR A 113 7.67 -1.88 6.25
CA THR A 113 8.52 -1.03 7.10
C THR A 113 7.71 -0.18 8.07
N LEU A 114 6.40 -0.07 7.85
CA LEU A 114 5.49 0.66 8.72
C LEU A 114 5.35 -0.01 10.09
N SER A 115 4.65 0.63 11.02
CA SER A 115 4.32 0.01 12.31
C SER A 115 3.57 -1.31 12.10
N LYS A 116 3.75 -2.28 13.01
CA LYS A 116 3.08 -3.59 12.93
C LYS A 116 1.57 -3.50 12.71
N SER A 117 0.90 -2.54 13.36
CA SER A 117 -0.54 -2.34 13.22
C SER A 117 -0.91 -1.76 11.85
N ALA A 118 -0.12 -0.84 11.30
CA ALA A 118 -0.35 -0.30 9.96
C ALA A 118 -0.13 -1.36 8.88
N ALA A 119 0.98 -2.08 8.94
CA ALA A 119 1.26 -3.17 8.00
C ALA A 119 0.16 -4.26 8.04
N GLN A 120 -0.33 -4.62 9.24
CA GLN A 120 -1.43 -5.55 9.41
C GLN A 120 -2.75 -4.99 8.84
N GLY A 121 -2.98 -3.67 8.95
CA GLY A 121 -4.12 -3.00 8.34
C GLY A 121 -4.14 -3.22 6.82
N TYR A 122 -3.03 -2.95 6.13
CA TYR A 122 -2.91 -3.18 4.68
C TYR A 122 -3.14 -4.64 4.28
N ARG A 123 -2.62 -5.60 5.06
CA ARG A 123 -2.90 -7.04 4.85
C ARG A 123 -4.37 -7.41 5.05
N SER A 124 -5.08 -6.68 5.89
CA SER A 124 -6.51 -6.89 6.09
C SER A 124 -7.32 -6.29 4.95
N TRP A 125 -7.01 -5.04 4.55
CA TRP A 125 -7.76 -4.32 3.53
C TRP A 125 -7.63 -4.94 2.15
N ILE A 126 -6.47 -5.49 1.78
CA ILE A 126 -6.32 -6.17 0.47
C ILE A 126 -7.27 -7.35 0.31
N LYS A 127 -7.67 -8.03 1.39
CA LYS A 127 -8.57 -9.19 1.33
C LYS A 127 -9.97 -8.86 0.80
N HIS A 128 -10.39 -7.60 0.89
CA HIS A 128 -11.68 -7.15 0.34
C HIS A 128 -11.70 -7.14 -1.19
N PHE A 129 -10.54 -7.25 -1.83
CA PHE A 129 -10.37 -7.22 -3.29
C PHE A 129 -10.01 -8.60 -3.89
N ASN A 130 -10.28 -9.69 -3.17
CA ASN A 130 -9.88 -11.04 -3.56
C ASN A 130 -10.41 -11.48 -4.94
N ASN A 131 -11.58 -10.98 -5.34
CA ASN A 131 -12.20 -11.26 -6.63
C ASN A 131 -11.46 -10.65 -7.84
N ILE A 132 -10.66 -9.60 -7.62
CA ILE A 132 -9.87 -8.94 -8.68
C ILE A 132 -8.35 -9.19 -8.55
N TYR A 133 -7.90 -10.05 -7.65
CA TYR A 133 -6.47 -10.31 -7.43
C TYR A 133 -5.71 -10.65 -8.71
N HIS A 134 -6.33 -11.44 -9.57
CA HIS A 134 -5.72 -11.95 -10.80
C HIS A 134 -6.02 -11.08 -12.03
N HIS A 135 -6.83 -10.03 -11.88
CA HIS A 135 -7.08 -9.10 -12.97
C HIS A 135 -5.83 -8.27 -13.25
N LYS A 136 -5.52 -8.09 -14.53
CA LYS A 136 -4.48 -7.15 -14.94
C LYS A 136 -4.90 -5.74 -14.57
N ILE A 137 -3.96 -4.92 -14.11
CA ILE A 137 -4.28 -3.56 -13.64
C ILE A 137 -4.99 -2.71 -14.70
N SER A 138 -4.65 -2.90 -15.98
CA SER A 138 -5.28 -2.22 -17.12
C SER A 138 -6.72 -2.64 -17.40
N GLN A 139 -7.17 -3.76 -16.86
CA GLN A 139 -8.51 -4.31 -17.09
C GLN A 139 -9.50 -3.95 -16.00
N ILE A 140 -9.04 -3.33 -14.92
CA ILE A 140 -9.90 -2.97 -13.79
C ILE A 140 -10.53 -1.61 -14.04
N SER A 141 -11.84 -1.59 -14.17
CA SER A 141 -12.63 -0.36 -14.38
C SER A 141 -13.09 0.26 -13.06
N LEU A 142 -13.54 1.52 -13.12
CA LEU A 142 -14.21 2.17 -11.98
C LEU A 142 -15.44 1.38 -11.52
N ALA A 143 -16.18 0.77 -12.45
CA ALA A 143 -17.38 0.00 -12.13
C ALA A 143 -17.02 -1.23 -11.29
N ASP A 144 -15.95 -1.96 -11.65
CA ASP A 144 -15.48 -3.12 -10.89
C ASP A 144 -15.08 -2.73 -9.46
N LEU A 145 -14.35 -1.63 -9.33
CA LEU A 145 -13.97 -1.11 -8.03
C LEU A 145 -15.19 -0.69 -7.21
N GLN A 146 -16.08 0.11 -7.80
CA GLN A 146 -17.28 0.60 -7.10
C GLN A 146 -18.20 -0.55 -6.64
N GLU A 147 -18.33 -1.60 -7.46
CA GLU A 147 -19.09 -2.79 -7.10
C GLU A 147 -18.55 -3.46 -5.84
N ILE A 148 -17.22 -3.55 -5.69
CA ILE A 148 -16.60 -4.08 -4.47
C ILE A 148 -16.98 -3.22 -3.27
N PHE A 149 -16.87 -1.90 -3.39
CA PHE A 149 -17.22 -0.99 -2.30
C PHE A 149 -18.70 -1.03 -1.93
N ASP A 150 -19.59 -1.22 -2.90
CA ASP A 150 -21.02 -1.27 -2.66
C ASP A 150 -21.47 -2.57 -2.00
N ARG A 151 -20.89 -3.71 -2.42
CA ARG A 151 -21.22 -5.04 -1.87
C ARG A 151 -20.56 -5.32 -0.53
N ASP A 152 -19.43 -4.68 -0.23
CA ASP A 152 -18.69 -4.94 0.99
C ASP A 152 -19.45 -4.44 2.23
N LYS A 153 -19.52 -5.30 3.26
CA LYS A 153 -20.22 -5.01 4.52
C LYS A 153 -19.38 -4.20 5.51
N ALA A 154 -18.13 -3.88 5.18
CA ALA A 154 -17.25 -3.10 6.04
C ALA A 154 -17.83 -1.72 6.34
N GLY A 155 -17.55 -1.21 7.53
CA GLY A 155 -17.93 0.15 7.92
C GLY A 155 -17.20 1.23 7.11
N TYR A 156 -17.75 2.43 7.12
CA TYR A 156 -17.22 3.59 6.38
C TYR A 156 -15.72 3.80 6.59
N GLY A 157 -15.23 3.76 7.84
CA GLY A 157 -13.80 3.92 8.13
C GLY A 157 -12.92 2.89 7.42
N THR A 158 -13.33 1.62 7.41
CA THR A 158 -12.62 0.56 6.67
C THR A 158 -12.63 0.83 5.17
N LYS A 159 -13.78 1.25 4.60
CA LYS A 159 -13.90 1.58 3.18
C LYS A 159 -12.98 2.75 2.79
N VAL A 160 -12.84 3.76 3.65
CA VAL A 160 -11.86 4.85 3.42
C VAL A 160 -10.43 4.30 3.33
N HIS A 161 -10.05 3.39 4.22
CA HIS A 161 -8.73 2.76 4.14
C HIS A 161 -8.55 1.85 2.92
N MET A 162 -9.61 1.12 2.52
CA MET A 162 -9.62 0.37 1.26
C MET A 162 -9.38 1.30 0.06
N LYS A 163 -10.02 2.48 0.02
CA LYS A 163 -9.79 3.48 -1.03
C LYS A 163 -8.34 3.94 -1.05
N VAL A 164 -7.74 4.25 0.11
CA VAL A 164 -6.33 4.63 0.21
C VAL A 164 -5.41 3.54 -0.36
N LEU A 165 -5.70 2.26 -0.07
CA LEU A 165 -4.93 1.14 -0.61
C LEU A 165 -5.03 1.06 -2.13
N VAL A 166 -6.25 1.14 -2.69
CA VAL A 166 -6.47 1.08 -4.15
C VAL A 166 -5.76 2.24 -4.83
N SER A 167 -5.90 3.47 -4.31
CA SER A 167 -5.21 4.64 -4.86
C SER A 167 -3.70 4.44 -4.88
N LYS A 168 -3.11 3.85 -3.84
CA LYS A 168 -1.67 3.55 -3.80
C LYS A 168 -1.25 2.54 -4.88
N ILE A 169 -2.07 1.52 -5.15
CA ILE A 169 -1.83 0.51 -6.20
C ILE A 169 -1.90 1.16 -7.59
N PHE A 170 -2.92 1.99 -7.84
CA PHE A 170 -3.08 2.67 -9.13
C PHE A 170 -2.00 3.74 -9.35
N GLU A 171 -1.64 4.50 -8.31
CA GLU A 171 -0.53 5.45 -8.37
C GLU A 171 0.79 4.75 -8.74
N TYR A 172 1.09 3.60 -8.12
CA TYR A 172 2.25 2.78 -8.49
C TYR A 172 2.19 2.37 -9.95
N ALA A 173 1.03 1.93 -10.43
CA ALA A 173 0.84 1.53 -11.83
C ALA A 173 1.07 2.69 -12.81
N VAL A 174 0.64 3.90 -12.47
CA VAL A 174 0.88 5.13 -13.27
C VAL A 174 2.37 5.48 -13.27
N ILE A 175 3.03 5.49 -12.11
CA ILE A 175 4.46 5.82 -11.99
C ILE A 175 5.31 4.85 -12.83
N HIS A 176 4.98 3.56 -12.81
CA HIS A 176 5.67 2.53 -13.56
C HIS A 176 5.18 2.37 -15.01
N LYS A 177 4.27 3.25 -15.46
CA LYS A 177 3.75 3.30 -16.84
C LYS A 177 3.03 2.00 -17.27
N TYR A 178 2.43 1.29 -16.33
CA TYR A 178 1.54 0.19 -16.63
C TYR A 178 0.19 0.68 -17.17
N ILE A 179 -0.31 1.79 -16.63
CA ILE A 179 -1.50 2.52 -17.09
C ILE A 179 -1.18 4.00 -17.26
N ASN A 180 -2.03 4.75 -17.98
CA ASN A 180 -1.93 6.20 -18.07
C ASN A 180 -2.54 6.87 -16.84
N ARG A 181 -2.25 8.16 -16.64
CA ARG A 181 -2.83 8.92 -15.53
C ARG A 181 -4.35 9.03 -15.61
N ASP A 182 -4.87 9.13 -16.83
CA ASP A 182 -6.30 9.24 -17.11
C ASP A 182 -7.06 7.93 -16.84
N ASP A 183 -6.35 6.81 -16.69
CA ASP A 183 -6.90 5.50 -16.34
C ASP A 183 -6.95 5.28 -14.81
N ASP A 184 -6.48 6.22 -14.00
CA ASP A 184 -6.61 6.19 -12.55
C ASP A 184 -7.93 6.82 -12.11
N TYR A 185 -8.93 5.98 -11.92
CA TYR A 185 -10.29 6.38 -11.50
C TYR A 185 -10.51 6.35 -10.00
N THR A 186 -9.46 6.15 -9.19
CA THR A 186 -9.60 5.88 -7.77
C THR A 186 -10.17 7.07 -6.98
N GLU A 187 -9.99 8.30 -7.47
CA GLU A 187 -10.59 9.48 -6.85
C GLU A 187 -12.12 9.47 -6.86
N TYR A 188 -12.74 8.85 -7.89
CA TYR A 188 -14.20 8.79 -8.08
C TYR A 188 -14.87 7.70 -7.23
N ILE A 189 -14.11 6.83 -6.56
CA ILE A 189 -14.66 5.77 -5.71
C ILE A 189 -15.44 6.39 -4.54
N LYS A 190 -16.69 5.95 -4.35
CA LYS A 190 -17.57 6.38 -3.27
C LYS A 190 -17.54 5.35 -2.13
N CYS A 191 -17.16 5.79 -0.94
CA CYS A 191 -17.11 4.93 0.25
C CYS A 191 -18.46 4.82 1.00
N GLY A 192 -19.50 5.46 0.50
CA GLY A 192 -20.77 5.59 1.20
C GLY A 192 -20.74 6.74 2.24
N LYS A 193 -21.73 6.76 3.13
CA LYS A 193 -21.83 7.78 4.19
C LYS A 193 -21.32 7.22 5.52
N ALA A 194 -20.64 8.06 6.28
CA ALA A 194 -20.37 7.75 7.68
C ALA A 194 -21.69 7.63 8.42
N LYS A 195 -21.86 6.58 9.22
CA LYS A 195 -22.94 6.55 10.21
C LYS A 195 -22.67 7.69 11.20
N GLU A 196 -23.72 8.34 11.66
CA GLU A 196 -23.57 9.28 12.76
C GLU A 196 -22.82 8.59 13.88
N SER A 197 -21.69 9.17 14.31
CA SER A 197 -20.94 8.64 15.43
C SER A 197 -21.82 8.76 16.68
N THR A 198 -21.93 7.68 17.43
CA THR A 198 -22.49 7.77 18.79
C THR A 198 -21.68 8.83 19.54
N LYS A 199 -22.39 9.85 20.01
CA LYS A 199 -21.73 10.91 20.78
C LYS A 199 -21.08 10.26 22.00
N HIS A 200 -19.76 10.33 22.09
CA HIS A 200 -19.05 9.91 23.29
C HIS A 200 -19.13 11.06 24.29
N TYR A 201 -19.72 10.78 25.43
CA TYR A 201 -19.78 11.74 26.54
C TYR A 201 -18.66 11.44 27.53
N ALA A 202 -18.16 12.50 28.15
CA ALA A 202 -17.30 12.34 29.32
C ALA A 202 -18.11 11.75 30.50
N PHE A 203 -17.45 11.03 31.38
CA PHE A 203 -18.09 10.53 32.59
C PHE A 203 -18.66 11.70 33.41
N SER A 204 -19.90 11.59 33.80
CA SER A 204 -20.54 12.52 34.73
C SER A 204 -19.99 12.34 36.15
N ASN A 205 -20.14 13.36 36.99
CA ASN A 205 -19.73 13.28 38.39
C ASN A 205 -20.42 12.14 39.16
N ASN A 206 -21.68 11.80 38.81
CA ASN A 206 -22.40 10.70 39.45
C ASN A 206 -21.81 9.34 39.04
N GLU A 207 -21.46 9.16 37.77
CA GLU A 207 -20.81 7.95 37.28
C GLU A 207 -19.42 7.78 37.90
N ILE A 208 -18.65 8.87 38.03
CA ILE A 208 -17.34 8.84 38.71
C ILE A 208 -17.51 8.44 40.17
N ARG A 209 -18.53 8.98 40.92
CA ARG A 209 -18.82 8.58 42.28
C ARG A 209 -19.21 7.10 42.39
N ALA A 210 -20.03 6.61 41.46
CA ALA A 210 -20.36 5.19 41.39
C ALA A 210 -19.12 4.31 41.20
N LEU A 211 -18.21 4.68 40.30
CA LEU A 211 -16.91 3.99 40.10
C LEU A 211 -16.04 4.04 41.38
N MET A 212 -16.05 5.16 42.10
CA MET A 212 -15.32 5.29 43.39
C MET A 212 -15.84 4.37 44.47
N SER A 213 -17.14 4.04 44.45
CA SER A 213 -17.79 3.14 45.40
C SER A 213 -17.65 1.67 44.99
N ASP A 214 -17.26 1.39 43.77
CA ASP A 214 -17.06 0.04 43.26
C ASP A 214 -15.62 -0.44 43.52
N ASN A 215 -15.45 -1.50 44.27
CA ASN A 215 -14.16 -2.08 44.63
C ASN A 215 -13.59 -3.03 43.55
N SER A 216 -14.28 -3.20 42.42
CA SER A 216 -13.82 -4.08 41.35
C SER A 216 -12.51 -3.59 40.71
N ASP A 217 -11.70 -4.51 40.22
CA ASP A 217 -10.48 -4.16 39.49
C ASP A 217 -10.80 -3.36 38.23
N THR A 218 -11.95 -3.61 37.59
CA THR A 218 -12.42 -2.87 36.42
C THR A 218 -12.68 -1.41 36.76
N ALA A 219 -13.40 -1.11 37.82
CA ALA A 219 -13.64 0.28 38.25
C ALA A 219 -12.35 0.99 38.58
N LYS A 220 -11.39 0.36 39.27
CA LYS A 220 -10.07 0.92 39.57
C LYS A 220 -9.28 1.25 38.30
N ILE A 221 -9.35 0.39 37.29
CA ILE A 221 -8.69 0.64 35.99
C ILE A 221 -9.33 1.82 35.28
N ILE A 222 -10.67 1.91 35.23
CA ILE A 222 -11.38 3.03 34.61
C ILE A 222 -11.02 4.33 35.32
N LEU A 223 -10.96 4.34 36.66
CA LEU A 223 -10.53 5.51 37.44
C LEU A 223 -9.09 5.92 37.09
N ILE A 224 -8.18 4.95 36.93
CA ILE A 224 -6.82 5.25 36.48
C ILE A 224 -6.82 5.92 35.09
N TYR A 225 -7.65 5.45 34.16
CA TYR A 225 -7.80 6.10 32.84
C TYR A 225 -8.33 7.53 32.96
N ILE A 226 -9.36 7.74 33.78
CA ILE A 226 -9.96 9.08 33.99
C ILE A 226 -8.92 10.06 34.54
N PHE A 227 -8.18 9.67 35.56
CA PHE A 227 -7.22 10.54 36.26
C PHE A 227 -5.89 10.71 35.53
N THR A 228 -5.50 9.83 34.62
CA THR A 228 -4.22 9.90 33.90
C THR A 228 -4.35 10.38 32.45
N GLY A 229 -5.55 10.27 31.86
CA GLY A 229 -5.77 10.55 30.43
C GLY A 229 -4.97 9.64 29.50
N LEU A 230 -4.54 8.47 29.94
CA LEU A 230 -3.83 7.49 29.11
C LEU A 230 -4.76 6.82 28.12
N ARG A 231 -4.21 6.45 26.95
CA ARG A 231 -4.93 5.54 26.04
C ARG A 231 -4.88 4.12 26.56
N ALA A 232 -5.88 3.29 26.19
CA ALA A 232 -5.96 1.91 26.66
C ALA A 232 -4.62 1.14 26.47
N ASN A 233 -4.05 1.16 25.29
CA ASN A 233 -2.78 0.49 25.01
C ASN A 233 -1.58 1.11 25.75
N GLU A 234 -1.62 2.38 26.11
CA GLU A 234 -0.56 3.05 26.86
C GLU A 234 -0.55 2.57 28.32
N LEU A 235 -1.72 2.44 28.96
CA LEU A 235 -1.82 1.91 30.32
C LEU A 235 -1.54 0.41 30.38
N LEU A 236 -2.16 -0.39 29.50
CA LEU A 236 -2.05 -1.84 29.52
C LEU A 236 -0.62 -2.35 29.26
N ASN A 237 0.15 -1.58 28.48
CA ASN A 237 1.53 -1.93 28.13
C ASN A 237 2.61 -1.15 28.89
N ILE A 238 2.24 -0.36 29.91
CA ILE A 238 3.21 0.39 30.67
C ILE A 238 4.19 -0.53 31.40
N PRO A 239 5.51 -0.40 31.19
CA PRO A 239 6.49 -1.19 31.90
C PRO A 239 6.52 -0.78 33.38
N ARG A 240 6.68 -1.75 34.30
CA ARG A 240 6.74 -1.48 35.74
C ARG A 240 7.83 -0.47 36.11
N LYS A 241 8.97 -0.49 35.44
CA LYS A 241 10.07 0.46 35.61
C LYS A 241 9.71 1.93 35.32
N ASN A 242 8.61 2.13 34.57
CA ASN A 242 8.12 3.45 34.21
C ASN A 242 7.09 4.00 35.21
N ILE A 243 6.88 3.33 36.34
CA ILE A 243 5.95 3.74 37.39
C ILE A 243 6.76 4.01 38.64
N CYS A 244 6.88 5.29 39.01
CA CYS A 244 7.67 5.78 40.14
C CYS A 244 6.73 6.16 41.29
N LEU A 245 6.61 5.27 42.30
CA LEU A 245 5.72 5.46 43.44
C LEU A 245 6.46 5.92 44.72
N ASN A 246 7.79 5.68 44.79
CA ASN A 246 8.60 5.96 45.96
C ASN A 246 9.30 7.36 45.82
N THR A 247 8.51 8.38 45.46
CA THR A 247 8.97 9.77 45.31
C THR A 247 8.00 10.70 46.01
N GLU A 248 8.41 11.90 46.31
CA GLU A 248 7.54 12.91 46.90
C GLU A 248 6.30 13.19 46.03
N PHE A 249 6.50 13.14 44.70
CA PHE A 249 5.44 13.28 43.69
C PHE A 249 5.40 12.04 42.82
N PRO A 250 4.56 11.04 43.14
CA PRO A 250 4.45 9.84 42.35
C PRO A 250 4.04 10.11 40.89
N TYR A 251 4.69 9.44 39.95
CA TYR A 251 4.43 9.65 38.52
C TYR A 251 4.62 8.35 37.72
N LEU A 252 4.12 8.37 36.49
CA LEU A 252 4.38 7.32 35.49
C LEU A 252 4.87 7.95 34.19
N VAL A 253 5.66 7.19 33.45
CA VAL A 253 6.16 7.60 32.14
C VAL A 253 5.54 6.73 31.07
N SER A 254 4.76 7.33 30.18
CA SER A 254 4.05 6.59 29.13
C SER A 254 3.85 7.48 27.88
N GLY A 255 3.30 6.86 26.83
CA GLY A 255 3.03 7.52 25.56
C GLY A 255 3.84 6.92 24.43
N SER A 256 3.16 6.55 23.34
CA SER A 256 3.80 5.83 22.23
C SER A 256 3.33 6.26 20.84
N LYS A 257 2.19 6.95 20.73
CA LYS A 257 1.52 7.14 19.43
C LYS A 257 2.02 8.32 18.61
N THR A 258 2.48 9.40 19.25
CA THR A 258 2.96 10.60 18.56
C THR A 258 4.29 11.03 19.18
N ASP A 259 5.14 11.70 18.41
CA ASP A 259 6.44 12.15 18.91
C ASP A 259 6.30 13.09 20.12
N ALA A 260 5.35 14.01 20.10
CA ALA A 260 5.03 14.88 21.24
C ALA A 260 4.43 14.13 22.45
N GLY A 261 3.88 12.95 22.23
CA GLY A 261 3.27 12.11 23.29
C GLY A 261 4.19 11.05 23.85
N LYS A 262 5.37 10.84 23.25
CA LYS A 262 6.33 9.81 23.70
C LYS A 262 6.96 10.19 25.04
N ASN A 263 7.05 9.22 25.95
CA ASN A 263 7.74 9.36 27.25
C ASN A 263 7.25 10.53 28.10
N ARG A 264 5.97 10.90 27.98
CA ARG A 264 5.42 11.95 28.81
C ARG A 264 5.35 11.50 30.26
N VAL A 265 5.72 12.41 31.15
CA VAL A 265 5.58 12.21 32.59
C VAL A 265 4.15 12.59 32.99
N ILE A 266 3.47 11.69 33.67
CA ILE A 266 2.09 11.86 34.11
C ILE A 266 2.06 11.70 35.62
N PRO A 267 1.69 12.74 36.39
CA PRO A 267 1.59 12.63 37.84
C PRO A 267 0.47 11.68 38.24
N ILE A 268 0.70 10.91 39.27
CA ILE A 268 -0.28 9.97 39.83
C ILE A 268 -1.01 10.72 40.95
N HIS A 269 -2.29 11.00 40.75
CA HIS A 269 -3.13 11.61 41.77
C HIS A 269 -3.23 10.70 43.02
N THR A 270 -3.18 11.28 44.22
CA THR A 270 -3.18 10.54 45.49
C THR A 270 -4.33 9.57 45.65
N PHE A 271 -5.49 9.90 45.08
CA PHE A 271 -6.68 9.03 45.10
C PHE A 271 -6.46 7.71 44.33
N ILE A 272 -5.77 7.71 43.20
CA ILE A 272 -5.55 6.50 42.37
C ILE A 272 -4.26 5.76 42.73
N GLU A 273 -3.39 6.35 43.51
CA GLU A 273 -2.11 5.75 43.91
C GLU A 273 -2.26 4.35 44.55
N PRO A 274 -3.21 4.12 45.49
CA PRO A 274 -3.45 2.77 46.06
C PRO A 274 -3.88 1.74 44.99
N PHE A 275 -4.64 2.17 43.99
CA PHE A 275 -5.09 1.29 42.90
C PHE A 275 -3.92 0.90 42.01
N VAL A 276 -3.05 1.86 41.65
CA VAL A 276 -1.85 1.59 40.88
C VAL A 276 -0.92 0.62 41.65
N LYS A 277 -0.72 0.82 42.96
CA LYS A 277 0.04 -0.09 43.82
C LYS A 277 -0.56 -1.50 43.80
N GLN A 278 -1.87 -1.63 43.98
CA GLN A 278 -2.56 -2.91 44.00
C GLN A 278 -2.44 -3.67 42.66
N LEU A 279 -2.60 -2.97 41.54
CA LEU A 279 -2.46 -3.57 40.21
C LEU A 279 -1.03 -4.02 39.92
N LEU A 280 -0.03 -3.32 40.42
CA LEU A 280 1.38 -3.71 40.30
C LEU A 280 1.70 -4.97 41.12
N MET A 281 1.08 -5.15 42.28
CA MET A 281 1.30 -6.33 43.12
C MET A 281 0.73 -7.60 42.50
N LYS A 282 -0.37 -7.50 41.74
CA LYS A 282 -1.05 -8.67 41.13
C LYS A 282 -0.29 -9.25 39.94
N LYS A 283 0.71 -8.57 39.32
CA LYS A 283 1.37 -9.03 38.09
C LYS A 283 2.89 -8.85 38.07
N LYS A 284 3.58 -9.89 37.58
CA LYS A 284 5.06 -9.98 37.59
C LYS A 284 5.79 -9.11 36.55
N LYS A 285 5.18 -8.64 35.42
CA LYS A 285 5.92 -7.91 34.37
C LYS A 285 5.21 -6.74 33.68
N ARG A 286 3.89 -6.74 33.54
CA ARG A 286 3.08 -5.66 32.92
C ARG A 286 1.74 -5.57 33.61
N ILE A 287 1.06 -4.41 33.54
CA ILE A 287 -0.36 -4.33 33.90
C ILE A 287 -1.14 -4.96 32.72
N ILE A 288 -1.21 -6.29 32.68
CA ILE A 288 -1.99 -7.00 31.66
C ILE A 288 -3.30 -7.42 32.32
N ILE A 289 -4.39 -7.00 31.74
CA ILE A 289 -5.71 -7.54 32.03
C ILE A 289 -5.86 -8.77 31.12
N GLU A 290 -5.41 -9.95 31.61
CA GLU A 290 -5.81 -11.21 30.99
C GLU A 290 -7.26 -11.46 31.37
N ASN A 291 -8.14 -11.59 30.37
CA ASN A 291 -9.56 -11.93 30.42
C ASN A 291 -10.61 -10.80 30.43
N TYR A 292 -10.39 -9.75 29.65
CA TYR A 292 -11.52 -8.91 29.25
C TYR A 292 -11.45 -8.63 27.74
N VAL A 293 -11.72 -9.66 26.93
CA VAL A 293 -12.22 -9.58 25.55
C VAL A 293 -13.32 -10.65 25.43
#